data_bc7966f8348a5fdfe840e755568afab4
#
_entry.id   bc7966f8348a5fdfe840e755568afab4
#
_cell.length_a   1.000
_cell.length_b   1.000
_cell.length_c   1.000
_cell.angle_alpha   90.00
_cell.angle_beta   90.00
_cell.angle_gamma   90.00
#
_symmetry.space_group_name_H-M   'P 1'
#
loop_
_entity.id
_entity.type
_entity.pdbx_description
1 polymer ?
#
loop_
_entity_poly.entity_id
_entity_poly.type
_entity_poly.pdbx_seq_one_letter_code
_entity_poly.pdbx_strand_id
1 'polypeptide(L)'
;MKRWTLFLLLCVSCSCFAQENQSLDSLLCAIHDKDQSVRQRIQSVFLSGNRDSIMAASLQMNAVDQENQAVVFGILDKEGWPAGLCSLANSAIFLVIDHAALPAQEKYYPMVKEKADEGIIGKGDAATLQDRILMRKGEKQIYGTQTASVRKDDGTVYYLWPVENPDKLDELRKEVNLPPIADYIAIFKQQGMML
;
A
#
# COMPACT_ATOMS: atom_id res chain seq x y z
N MET A 1 -3.53 -33.83 -41.78
CA MET A 1 -2.51 -32.78 -41.53
C MET A 1 -3.02 -31.48 -40.88
N LYS A 2 -4.31 -31.37 -40.49
CA LYS A 2 -4.88 -30.11 -39.91
C LYS A 2 -4.87 -30.03 -38.37
N ARG A 3 -4.53 -31.11 -37.64
CA ARG A 3 -4.61 -31.14 -36.16
C ARG A 3 -3.33 -30.64 -35.44
N TRP A 4 -2.19 -30.66 -36.14
CA TRP A 4 -0.90 -30.28 -35.54
C TRP A 4 -0.62 -28.77 -35.54
N THR A 5 -1.22 -28.02 -36.45
CA THR A 5 -1.04 -26.56 -36.54
C THR A 5 -1.79 -25.81 -35.41
N LEU A 6 -2.91 -26.38 -34.91
CA LEU A 6 -3.65 -25.76 -33.81
C LEU A 6 -2.93 -25.89 -32.46
N PHE A 7 -2.20 -27.02 -32.27
CA PHE A 7 -1.45 -27.26 -31.03
C PHE A 7 -0.20 -26.38 -30.90
N LEU A 8 0.47 -26.11 -32.03
CA LEU A 8 1.64 -25.22 -32.06
C LEU A 8 1.24 -23.73 -31.79
N LEU A 9 0.10 -23.28 -32.28
CA LEU A 9 -0.39 -21.92 -32.04
C LEU A 9 -0.78 -21.69 -30.56
N LEU A 10 -1.37 -22.70 -29.91
CA LEU A 10 -1.69 -22.64 -28.47
C LEU A 10 -0.42 -22.63 -27.58
N CYS A 11 0.63 -23.39 -27.95
CA CYS A 11 1.88 -23.39 -27.19
C CYS A 11 2.65 -22.07 -27.32
N VAL A 12 2.64 -21.43 -28.49
CA VAL A 12 3.33 -20.16 -28.71
C VAL A 12 2.62 -19.01 -27.95
N SER A 13 1.30 -18.97 -27.97
CA SER A 13 0.56 -17.97 -27.21
C SER A 13 0.74 -18.12 -25.69
N CYS A 14 0.73 -19.35 -25.17
CA CYS A 14 0.94 -19.60 -23.77
C CYS A 14 2.37 -19.20 -23.30
N SER A 15 3.38 -19.45 -24.14
CA SER A 15 4.77 -19.08 -23.84
C SER A 15 4.97 -17.56 -23.85
N CYS A 16 4.33 -16.83 -24.78
CA CYS A 16 4.40 -15.37 -24.81
C CYS A 16 3.75 -14.75 -23.57
N PHE A 17 2.59 -15.21 -23.17
CA PHE A 17 1.90 -14.72 -21.95
C PHE A 17 2.71 -14.99 -20.67
N ALA A 18 3.32 -16.17 -20.56
CA ALA A 18 4.15 -16.50 -19.41
C ALA A 18 5.41 -15.64 -19.34
N GLN A 19 6.03 -15.33 -20.45
CA GLN A 19 7.23 -14.49 -20.52
C GLN A 19 6.90 -13.01 -20.27
N GLU A 20 5.77 -12.51 -20.74
CA GLU A 20 5.29 -11.15 -20.49
C GLU A 20 4.94 -10.94 -19.03
N ASN A 21 4.23 -11.87 -18.39
CA ASN A 21 3.94 -11.83 -16.96
C ASN A 21 5.22 -11.91 -16.11
N GLN A 22 6.21 -12.71 -16.47
CA GLN A 22 7.49 -12.79 -15.75
C GLN A 22 8.27 -11.47 -15.85
N SER A 23 8.18 -10.77 -16.99
CA SER A 23 8.76 -9.44 -17.16
C SER A 23 8.06 -8.38 -16.29
N LEU A 24 6.72 -8.44 -16.22
CA LEU A 24 5.91 -7.53 -15.42
C LEU A 24 6.10 -7.77 -13.92
N ASP A 25 6.13 -9.01 -13.47
CA ASP A 25 6.46 -9.39 -12.08
C ASP A 25 7.82 -8.80 -11.67
N SER A 26 8.84 -8.98 -12.51
CA SER A 26 10.19 -8.48 -12.22
C SER A 26 10.22 -6.96 -12.09
N LEU A 27 9.51 -6.25 -12.95
CA LEU A 27 9.37 -4.80 -12.89
C LEU A 27 8.67 -4.35 -11.60
N LEU A 28 7.55 -4.97 -11.26
CA LEU A 28 6.77 -4.61 -10.06
C LEU A 28 7.50 -4.98 -8.78
N CYS A 29 8.21 -6.11 -8.73
CA CYS A 29 9.08 -6.46 -7.61
C CYS A 29 10.20 -5.42 -7.41
N ALA A 30 10.82 -4.95 -8.50
CA ALA A 30 11.82 -3.88 -8.40
C ALA A 30 11.21 -2.55 -7.90
N ILE A 31 9.98 -2.23 -8.28
CA ILE A 31 9.22 -1.09 -7.74
C ILE A 31 8.98 -1.26 -6.25
N HIS A 32 8.56 -2.45 -5.79
CA HIS A 32 8.40 -2.77 -4.38
C HIS A 32 9.68 -2.49 -3.59
N ASP A 33 10.81 -3.06 -4.04
CA ASP A 33 12.09 -2.92 -3.36
C ASP A 33 12.55 -1.47 -3.30
N LYS A 34 12.36 -0.71 -4.39
CA LYS A 34 12.68 0.70 -4.47
C LYS A 34 11.82 1.52 -3.50
N ASP A 35 10.52 1.27 -3.45
CA ASP A 35 9.56 1.89 -2.54
C ASP A 35 9.95 1.65 -1.08
N GLN A 36 10.20 0.41 -0.70
CA GLN A 36 10.53 0.05 0.68
C GLN A 36 11.92 0.57 1.11
N SER A 37 12.90 0.58 0.20
CA SER A 37 14.26 1.09 0.47
C SER A 37 14.26 2.55 0.86
N VAL A 38 13.51 3.40 0.16
CA VAL A 38 13.49 4.84 0.48
C VAL A 38 12.77 5.10 1.80
N ARG A 39 11.79 4.28 2.18
CA ARG A 39 11.09 4.38 3.47
C ARG A 39 11.95 3.93 4.63
N GLN A 40 12.70 2.86 4.48
CA GLN A 40 13.70 2.42 5.46
C GLN A 40 14.78 3.51 5.66
N ARG A 41 15.22 4.12 4.56
CA ARG A 41 16.21 5.21 4.62
C ARG A 41 15.68 6.43 5.38
N ILE A 42 14.46 6.92 5.07
CA ILE A 42 13.90 8.08 5.77
C ILE A 42 13.70 7.79 7.25
N GLN A 43 13.26 6.57 7.61
CA GLN A 43 13.13 6.15 9.00
C GLN A 43 14.47 6.18 9.73
N SER A 44 15.55 5.68 9.10
CA SER A 44 16.89 5.66 9.70
C SER A 44 17.45 7.04 9.91
N VAL A 45 17.29 7.96 8.94
CA VAL A 45 17.79 9.34 9.09
C VAL A 45 16.91 10.17 10.02
N PHE A 46 15.62 9.86 10.14
CA PHE A 46 14.72 10.53 11.09
C PHE A 46 15.21 10.33 12.53
N LEU A 47 15.64 9.12 12.87
CA LEU A 47 16.20 8.79 14.18
C LEU A 47 17.52 9.55 14.48
N SER A 48 18.26 9.99 13.46
CA SER A 48 19.48 10.79 13.64
C SER A 48 19.23 12.24 14.02
N GLY A 49 18.01 12.76 13.82
CA GLY A 49 17.62 14.14 14.07
C GLY A 49 18.28 15.19 13.13
N ASN A 50 19.06 14.76 12.14
CA ASN A 50 19.73 15.66 11.21
C ASN A 50 18.75 16.17 10.15
N ARG A 51 18.42 17.48 10.21
CA ARG A 51 17.40 18.10 9.34
C ARG A 51 17.74 18.03 7.86
N ASP A 52 18.99 18.25 7.48
CA ASP A 52 19.41 18.23 6.06
C ASP A 52 19.32 16.82 5.50
N SER A 53 19.71 15.81 6.27
CA SER A 53 19.58 14.40 5.89
C SER A 53 18.12 13.98 5.76
N ILE A 54 17.25 14.44 6.66
CA ILE A 54 15.79 14.17 6.61
C ILE A 54 15.20 14.83 5.36
N MET A 55 15.55 16.09 5.08
CA MET A 55 15.07 16.79 3.89
C MET A 55 15.53 16.09 2.61
N ALA A 56 16.80 15.73 2.50
CA ALA A 56 17.34 15.02 1.33
C ALA A 56 16.65 13.66 1.12
N ALA A 57 16.45 12.89 2.20
CA ALA A 57 15.75 11.62 2.12
C ALA A 57 14.28 11.78 1.73
N SER A 58 13.60 12.83 2.22
CA SER A 58 12.20 13.13 1.86
C SER A 58 12.07 13.50 0.38
N LEU A 59 12.99 14.31 -0.16
CA LEU A 59 13.01 14.65 -1.58
C LEU A 59 13.24 13.42 -2.44
N GLN A 60 14.17 12.54 -2.03
CA GLN A 60 14.40 11.28 -2.73
C GLN A 60 13.17 10.36 -2.70
N MET A 61 12.51 10.22 -1.55
CA MET A 61 11.29 9.43 -1.42
C MET A 61 10.20 9.95 -2.35
N ASN A 62 9.95 11.27 -2.36
CA ASN A 62 8.97 11.89 -3.25
C ASN A 62 9.27 11.64 -4.73
N ALA A 63 10.55 11.70 -5.14
CA ALA A 63 10.94 11.42 -6.53
C ALA A 63 10.67 9.95 -6.89
N VAL A 64 11.01 9.02 -6.01
CA VAL A 64 10.73 7.59 -6.20
C VAL A 64 9.24 7.31 -6.25
N ASP A 65 8.44 7.95 -5.38
CA ASP A 65 6.99 7.81 -5.39
C ASP A 65 6.38 8.27 -6.73
N GLN A 66 6.84 9.41 -7.27
CA GLN A 66 6.38 9.91 -8.58
C GLN A 66 6.75 8.95 -9.72
N GLU A 67 7.98 8.44 -9.75
CA GLU A 67 8.42 7.48 -10.77
C GLU A 67 7.60 6.18 -10.69
N ASN A 68 7.44 5.61 -9.50
CA ASN A 68 6.66 4.39 -9.28
C ASN A 68 5.19 4.58 -9.68
N GLN A 69 4.58 5.74 -9.31
CA GLN A 69 3.21 6.07 -9.68
C GLN A 69 3.03 6.20 -11.19
N ALA A 70 3.98 6.83 -11.90
CA ALA A 70 3.89 6.95 -13.36
C ALA A 70 3.83 5.57 -14.04
N VAL A 71 4.62 4.61 -13.56
CA VAL A 71 4.62 3.24 -14.10
C VAL A 71 3.34 2.49 -13.72
N VAL A 72 3.04 2.40 -12.42
CA VAL A 72 1.92 1.60 -11.93
C VAL A 72 0.57 2.14 -12.40
N PHE A 73 0.37 3.47 -12.36
CA PHE A 73 -0.88 4.06 -12.83
C PHE A 73 -1.02 3.94 -14.35
N GLY A 74 0.08 3.98 -15.11
CA GLY A 74 0.05 3.70 -16.54
C GLY A 74 -0.43 2.28 -16.85
N ILE A 75 -0.04 1.30 -16.05
CA ILE A 75 -0.52 -0.10 -16.16
C ILE A 75 -2.01 -0.16 -15.80
N LEU A 76 -2.38 0.37 -14.62
CA LEU A 76 -3.77 0.29 -14.13
C LEU A 76 -4.77 1.01 -15.02
N ASP A 77 -4.38 2.15 -15.61
CA ASP A 77 -5.25 2.93 -16.49
C ASP A 77 -5.46 2.25 -17.85
N LYS A 78 -4.47 1.50 -18.32
CA LYS A 78 -4.53 0.84 -19.64
C LYS A 78 -5.18 -0.55 -19.58
N GLU A 79 -4.86 -1.33 -18.55
CA GLU A 79 -5.16 -2.77 -18.50
C GLU A 79 -5.97 -3.18 -17.26
N GLY A 80 -6.17 -2.25 -16.30
CA GLY A 80 -6.68 -2.59 -14.98
C GLY A 80 -5.62 -3.28 -14.13
N TRP A 81 -6.03 -3.99 -13.09
CA TRP A 81 -5.12 -4.76 -12.25
C TRP A 81 -4.72 -6.06 -12.96
N PRO A 82 -3.43 -6.25 -13.31
CA PRO A 82 -3.01 -7.41 -14.09
C PRO A 82 -3.24 -8.72 -13.35
N ALA A 83 -3.68 -9.75 -14.08
CA ALA A 83 -3.89 -11.07 -13.53
C ALA A 83 -2.59 -11.90 -13.52
N GLY A 84 -2.50 -12.88 -12.60
CA GLY A 84 -1.40 -13.84 -12.56
C GLY A 84 -0.09 -13.31 -11.98
N LEU A 85 -0.11 -12.14 -11.34
CA LEU A 85 1.05 -11.57 -10.65
C LEU A 85 1.38 -12.35 -9.37
N CYS A 86 2.66 -12.40 -9.02
CA CYS A 86 3.09 -12.91 -7.71
C CYS A 86 2.66 -11.98 -6.56
N SER A 87 2.69 -12.48 -5.33
CA SER A 87 2.26 -11.71 -4.15
C SER A 87 3.04 -10.41 -3.98
N LEU A 88 4.35 -10.40 -4.26
CA LEU A 88 5.18 -9.21 -4.11
C LEU A 88 4.84 -8.14 -5.14
N ALA A 89 4.56 -8.54 -6.39
CA ALA A 89 4.13 -7.63 -7.45
C ALA A 89 2.75 -7.01 -7.15
N ASN A 90 1.80 -7.81 -6.62
CA ASN A 90 0.51 -7.30 -6.14
C ASN A 90 0.68 -6.32 -4.97
N SER A 91 1.58 -6.62 -4.04
CA SER A 91 1.92 -5.72 -2.93
C SER A 91 2.53 -4.40 -3.43
N ALA A 92 3.37 -4.44 -4.48
CA ALA A 92 3.93 -3.23 -5.09
C ALA A 92 2.83 -2.29 -5.60
N ILE A 93 1.85 -2.82 -6.34
CA ILE A 93 0.72 -2.03 -6.84
C ILE A 93 -0.04 -1.40 -5.68
N PHE A 94 -0.38 -2.19 -4.66
CA PHE A 94 -1.07 -1.68 -3.47
C PHE A 94 -0.28 -0.56 -2.80
N LEU A 95 1.00 -0.76 -2.51
CA LEU A 95 1.84 0.23 -1.82
C LEU A 95 1.95 1.55 -2.60
N VAL A 96 2.09 1.49 -3.92
CA VAL A 96 2.14 2.68 -4.76
C VAL A 96 0.84 3.47 -4.69
N ILE A 97 -0.32 2.80 -4.64
CA ILE A 97 -1.62 3.44 -4.45
C ILE A 97 -1.73 4.02 -3.03
N ASP A 98 -1.35 3.25 -2.00
CA ASP A 98 -1.43 3.67 -0.59
C ASP A 98 -0.55 4.90 -0.30
N HIS A 99 0.58 5.02 -0.97
CA HIS A 99 1.50 6.15 -0.82
C HIS A 99 1.16 7.36 -1.71
N ALA A 100 0.19 7.24 -2.60
CA ALA A 100 -0.21 8.32 -3.50
C ALA A 100 -1.02 9.43 -2.81
N ALA A 101 -1.26 10.52 -3.53
CA ALA A 101 -2.15 11.58 -3.10
C ALA A 101 -3.63 11.12 -3.10
N LEU A 102 -4.47 11.77 -2.29
CA LEU A 102 -5.89 11.42 -2.11
C LEU A 102 -6.65 11.19 -3.43
N PRO A 103 -6.55 12.01 -4.48
CA PRO A 103 -7.28 11.76 -5.71
C PRO A 103 -6.95 10.42 -6.38
N ALA A 104 -5.68 9.99 -6.32
CA ALA A 104 -5.26 8.69 -6.86
C ALA A 104 -5.76 7.55 -5.96
N GLN A 105 -5.67 7.70 -4.64
CA GLN A 105 -6.22 6.73 -3.70
C GLN A 105 -7.72 6.50 -3.93
N GLU A 106 -8.52 7.56 -4.05
CA GLU A 106 -9.96 7.46 -4.33
C GLU A 106 -10.22 6.81 -5.70
N LYS A 107 -9.44 7.13 -6.72
CA LYS A 107 -9.57 6.57 -8.07
C LYS A 107 -9.38 5.05 -8.07
N TYR A 108 -8.32 4.56 -7.42
CA TYR A 108 -7.93 3.15 -7.48
C TYR A 108 -8.46 2.31 -6.32
N TYR A 109 -9.02 2.90 -5.26
CA TYR A 109 -9.57 2.16 -4.13
C TYR A 109 -10.59 1.08 -4.52
N PRO A 110 -11.51 1.28 -5.50
CA PRO A 110 -12.42 0.21 -5.95
C PRO A 110 -11.69 -1.04 -6.43
N MET A 111 -10.56 -0.89 -7.16
CA MET A 111 -9.74 -2.03 -7.59
C MET A 111 -9.05 -2.70 -6.40
N VAL A 112 -8.50 -1.91 -5.46
CA VAL A 112 -7.89 -2.44 -4.23
C VAL A 112 -8.90 -3.26 -3.43
N LYS A 113 -10.12 -2.77 -3.27
CA LYS A 113 -11.19 -3.48 -2.58
C LYS A 113 -11.57 -4.79 -3.28
N GLU A 114 -11.73 -4.77 -4.61
CA GLU A 114 -12.00 -5.96 -5.41
C GLU A 114 -10.91 -7.03 -5.22
N LYS A 115 -9.63 -6.63 -5.28
CA LYS A 115 -8.49 -7.56 -5.12
C LYS A 115 -8.34 -8.08 -3.69
N ALA A 116 -8.78 -7.34 -2.70
CA ALA A 116 -8.88 -7.82 -1.32
C ALA A 116 -10.04 -8.83 -1.15
N ASP A 117 -11.18 -8.59 -1.79
CA ASP A 117 -12.31 -9.52 -1.77
C ASP A 117 -11.98 -10.83 -2.52
N GLU A 118 -11.15 -10.78 -3.56
CA GLU A 118 -10.58 -11.95 -4.27
C GLU A 118 -9.45 -12.66 -3.49
N GLY A 119 -8.95 -12.08 -2.40
CA GLY A 119 -7.83 -12.63 -1.62
C GLY A 119 -6.44 -12.47 -2.27
N ILE A 120 -6.32 -11.62 -3.29
CA ILE A 120 -5.06 -11.31 -3.97
C ILE A 120 -4.17 -10.40 -3.12
N ILE A 121 -4.79 -9.46 -2.40
CA ILE A 121 -4.13 -8.65 -1.36
C ILE A 121 -4.84 -8.85 -0.02
N GLY A 122 -4.22 -8.38 1.06
CA GLY A 122 -4.81 -8.47 2.40
C GLY A 122 -6.06 -7.60 2.56
N LYS A 123 -7.12 -8.13 3.19
CA LYS A 123 -8.28 -7.30 3.57
C LYS A 123 -7.89 -6.16 4.51
N GLY A 124 -6.91 -6.40 5.39
CA GLY A 124 -6.35 -5.38 6.27
C GLY A 124 -5.67 -4.23 5.52
N ASP A 125 -5.03 -4.52 4.37
CA ASP A 125 -4.42 -3.51 3.52
C ASP A 125 -5.49 -2.59 2.90
N ALA A 126 -6.56 -3.18 2.36
CA ALA A 126 -7.70 -2.43 1.82
C ALA A 126 -8.39 -1.58 2.90
N ALA A 127 -8.54 -2.12 4.12
CA ALA A 127 -9.08 -1.41 5.28
C ALA A 127 -8.18 -0.23 5.70
N THR A 128 -6.86 -0.42 5.67
CA THR A 128 -5.88 0.63 5.96
C THR A 128 -5.96 1.78 4.95
N LEU A 129 -6.05 1.46 3.67
CA LEU A 129 -6.23 2.47 2.62
C LEU A 129 -7.58 3.21 2.77
N GLN A 130 -8.66 2.49 3.11
CA GLN A 130 -9.97 3.10 3.35
C GLN A 130 -9.92 4.14 4.47
N ASP A 131 -9.36 3.75 5.60
CA ASP A 131 -9.21 4.65 6.74
C ASP A 131 -8.33 5.86 6.41
N ARG A 132 -7.26 5.67 5.62
CA ARG A 132 -6.38 6.73 5.16
C ARG A 132 -7.12 7.73 4.26
N ILE A 133 -7.96 7.25 3.36
CA ILE A 133 -8.83 8.11 2.52
C ILE A 133 -9.78 8.92 3.40
N LEU A 134 -10.48 8.27 4.34
CA LEU A 134 -11.40 8.91 5.27
C LEU A 134 -10.68 9.99 6.10
N MET A 135 -9.54 9.65 6.70
CA MET A 135 -8.73 10.61 7.47
C MET A 135 -8.32 11.84 6.62
N ARG A 136 -7.86 11.62 5.38
CA ARG A 136 -7.47 12.72 4.48
C ARG A 136 -8.63 13.61 4.06
N LYS A 137 -9.85 13.09 4.09
CA LYS A 137 -11.10 13.84 3.88
C LYS A 137 -11.58 14.55 5.16
N GLY A 138 -10.94 14.33 6.31
CA GLY A 138 -11.35 14.83 7.61
C GLY A 138 -12.52 14.03 8.22
N GLU A 139 -12.84 12.87 7.65
CA GLU A 139 -13.90 11.98 8.11
C GLU A 139 -13.39 11.01 9.18
N LYS A 140 -14.29 10.42 9.97
CA LYS A 140 -13.93 9.39 10.94
C LYS A 140 -13.55 8.11 10.24
N GLN A 141 -12.51 7.42 10.74
CA GLN A 141 -12.08 6.13 10.24
C GLN A 141 -12.97 5.00 10.77
N ILE A 142 -12.93 3.85 10.11
CA ILE A 142 -13.76 2.68 10.41
C ILE A 142 -13.00 1.66 11.27
N TYR A 143 -11.75 1.36 10.88
CA TYR A 143 -10.97 0.26 11.44
C TYR A 143 -9.88 0.69 12.44
N GLY A 144 -9.69 1.98 12.66
CA GLY A 144 -8.70 2.48 13.61
C GLY A 144 -7.25 2.20 13.18
N THR A 145 -6.94 2.32 11.90
CA THR A 145 -5.61 2.05 11.35
C THR A 145 -4.74 3.30 11.23
N GLN A 146 -5.34 4.48 11.33
CA GLN A 146 -4.65 5.76 11.14
C GLN A 146 -4.47 6.50 12.46
N THR A 147 -3.31 7.14 12.59
CA THR A 147 -2.96 8.01 13.71
C THR A 147 -2.64 9.40 13.21
N ALA A 148 -2.81 10.40 14.05
CA ALA A 148 -2.34 11.75 13.82
C ALA A 148 -1.43 12.20 14.95
N SER A 149 -0.72 13.30 14.76
CA SER A 149 0.17 13.84 15.76
C SER A 149 -0.02 15.34 15.95
N VAL A 150 0.18 15.79 17.18
CA VAL A 150 0.21 17.21 17.54
C VAL A 150 1.53 17.51 18.22
N ARG A 151 2.21 18.57 17.78
CA ARG A 151 3.41 19.06 18.44
C ARG A 151 3.02 19.90 19.65
N LYS A 152 3.55 19.54 20.82
CA LYS A 152 3.44 20.28 22.08
C LYS A 152 4.81 20.77 22.53
N ASP A 153 4.85 21.62 23.54
CA ASP A 153 6.11 22.18 24.06
C ASP A 153 7.06 21.09 24.60
N ASP A 154 6.52 20.01 25.11
CA ASP A 154 7.20 18.87 25.70
C ASP A 154 7.45 17.70 24.70
N GLY A 155 7.06 17.86 23.44
CA GLY A 155 7.28 16.84 22.41
C GLY A 155 6.12 16.66 21.45
N THR A 156 6.15 15.57 20.68
CA THR A 156 5.10 15.18 19.75
C THR A 156 4.20 14.14 20.39
N VAL A 157 2.91 14.42 20.51
CA VAL A 157 1.90 13.46 20.99
C VAL A 157 1.16 12.89 19.79
N TYR A 158 1.12 11.57 19.72
CA TYR A 158 0.34 10.84 18.72
C TYR A 158 -1.00 10.47 19.32
N TYR A 159 -2.03 10.40 18.50
CA TYR A 159 -3.37 9.96 18.90
C TYR A 159 -4.02 9.16 17.77
N LEU A 160 -4.89 8.23 18.14
CA LEU A 160 -5.70 7.50 17.18
C LEU A 160 -6.66 8.49 16.50
N TRP A 161 -6.70 8.51 15.16
CA TRP A 161 -7.68 9.32 14.45
C TRP A 161 -9.09 8.91 14.87
N PRO A 162 -10.07 9.84 14.98
CA PRO A 162 -11.42 9.50 15.47
C PRO A 162 -12.06 8.34 14.72
N VAL A 163 -12.58 7.37 15.45
CA VAL A 163 -13.26 6.18 14.92
C VAL A 163 -14.78 6.42 14.89
N GLU A 164 -15.45 5.90 13.87
CA GLU A 164 -16.89 6.05 13.68
C GLU A 164 -17.68 5.27 14.75
N ASN A 165 -17.35 3.99 14.93
CA ASN A 165 -18.03 3.08 15.83
C ASN A 165 -17.05 2.40 16.81
N PRO A 166 -16.60 3.11 17.87
CA PRO A 166 -15.58 2.57 18.78
C PRO A 166 -16.01 1.30 19.51
N ASP A 167 -17.30 1.15 19.82
CA ASP A 167 -17.84 -0.04 20.51
C ASP A 167 -17.79 -1.32 19.65
N LYS A 168 -17.75 -1.19 18.31
CA LYS A 168 -17.68 -2.31 17.36
C LYS A 168 -16.32 -2.46 16.70
N LEU A 169 -15.34 -1.67 17.15
CA LEU A 169 -14.07 -1.56 16.45
C LEU A 169 -13.34 -2.91 16.30
N ASP A 170 -13.27 -3.70 17.35
CA ASP A 170 -12.57 -4.99 17.30
C ASP A 170 -13.34 -6.04 16.47
N GLU A 171 -14.66 -5.95 16.40
CA GLU A 171 -15.48 -6.79 15.50
C GLU A 171 -15.16 -6.46 14.04
N LEU A 172 -15.18 -5.16 13.68
CA LEU A 172 -14.86 -4.68 12.33
C LEU A 172 -13.41 -5.03 11.94
N ARG A 173 -12.46 -4.89 12.86
CA ARG A 173 -11.05 -5.27 12.64
C ARG A 173 -10.90 -6.77 12.35
N LYS A 174 -11.62 -7.60 13.09
CA LYS A 174 -11.60 -9.06 12.88
C LYS A 174 -12.13 -9.46 11.50
N GLU A 175 -13.16 -8.79 10.96
CA GLU A 175 -13.72 -9.06 9.63
C GLU A 175 -12.69 -8.85 8.50
N VAL A 176 -11.73 -7.96 8.72
CA VAL A 176 -10.67 -7.64 7.77
C VAL A 176 -9.30 -8.21 8.17
N ASN A 177 -9.26 -9.17 9.09
CA ASN A 177 -8.06 -9.84 9.58
C ASN A 177 -7.04 -8.89 10.24
N LEU A 178 -7.49 -7.81 10.84
CA LEU A 178 -6.65 -6.94 11.67
C LEU A 178 -6.66 -7.43 13.14
N PRO A 179 -5.52 -7.31 13.86
CA PRO A 179 -5.47 -7.63 15.29
C PRO A 179 -6.34 -6.65 16.09
N PRO A 180 -6.73 -7.00 17.35
CA PRO A 180 -7.45 -6.08 18.22
C PRO A 180 -6.77 -4.72 18.34
N ILE A 181 -7.54 -3.66 18.55
CA ILE A 181 -7.00 -2.29 18.61
C ILE A 181 -5.99 -2.11 19.75
N ALA A 182 -6.18 -2.84 20.85
CA ALA A 182 -5.24 -2.81 21.98
C ALA A 182 -3.83 -3.27 21.59
N ASP A 183 -3.72 -4.32 20.76
CA ASP A 183 -2.44 -4.83 20.26
C ASP A 183 -1.76 -3.81 19.34
N TYR A 184 -2.56 -3.16 18.46
CA TYR A 184 -2.07 -2.11 17.58
C TYR A 184 -1.51 -0.93 18.40
N ILE A 185 -2.25 -0.45 19.39
CA ILE A 185 -1.81 0.63 20.29
C ILE A 185 -0.55 0.24 21.07
N ALA A 186 -0.43 -1.02 21.48
CA ALA A 186 0.75 -1.52 22.19
C ALA A 186 2.04 -1.41 21.35
N ILE A 187 1.96 -1.63 20.03
CA ILE A 187 3.09 -1.47 19.11
C ILE A 187 3.59 -0.01 19.11
N PHE A 188 2.70 0.96 19.05
CA PHE A 188 3.06 2.39 19.09
C PHE A 188 3.72 2.76 20.43
N LYS A 189 3.20 2.26 21.54
CA LYS A 189 3.80 2.50 22.88
C LYS A 189 5.21 1.92 22.99
N GLN A 190 5.45 0.73 22.43
CA GLN A 190 6.79 0.14 22.40
C GLN A 190 7.77 0.95 21.55
N GLN A 191 7.30 1.69 20.56
CA GLN A 191 8.10 2.60 19.75
C GLN A 191 8.28 3.98 20.38
N GLY A 192 7.87 4.16 21.64
CA GLY A 192 8.00 5.43 22.38
C GLY A 192 6.99 6.50 21.97
N MET A 193 5.95 6.14 21.23
CA MET A 193 4.85 7.03 20.90
C MET A 193 3.81 7.00 22.03
N MET A 194 3.49 8.16 22.58
CA MET A 194 2.37 8.31 23.51
C MET A 194 1.09 8.43 22.68
N LEU A 195 0.22 7.43 22.78
CA LEU A 195 -1.14 7.42 22.24
C LEU A 195 -2.14 7.68 23.36
#